data_acd9386debf265ac6458fcc55618ff88
#
_entry.id   acd9386debf265ac6458fcc55618ff88
#
_cell.length_a   1.000
_cell.length_b   1.000
_cell.length_c   1.000
_cell.angle_alpha   90.00
_cell.angle_beta   90.00
_cell.angle_gamma   90.00
#
_symmetry.space_group_name_H-M   'P 1'
#
loop_
_entity.id
_entity.type
_entity.pdbx_description
1 polymer ?
#
loop_
_entity_poly.entity_id
_entity_poly.type
_entity_poly.pdbx_seq_one_letter_code
_entity_poly.pdbx_strand_id
1 'polypeptide(L)'
;MRAPINALGPVAEDVIETLGFGYAVYGFVAALPIFLFGLMSPVVSRLLRRFSGERLFLAGLLLLIFGCWARGADDPLLFIAGTLVMGFGITQLNVLMPAVIKTGFKEKWPVMMSVYAALIGLSGTAGVALSTQLFAATADFSASLRVWAPAALPALLLLLSLRKGFVPKETAAPETSGRITSARLLFTLVAITGLQAAINSTLSLWLPCTLTADGFTSAQAGAFVTTLLIASIAGSFAQPALSRLCPDFTVRVALSVAAFVLPVHFLDSLPLVLTALAAGFAQGIFVAESFAMPAKKTDGFERLVALTGRVQCGGYVLAGVGPFLTGGVVELLSVSAVPTLLTVFALLWGLFAVLAERAE
;
A
#
# COMPACT_ATOMS: atom_id res chain seq x y z
N MET A 1 1.32 -4.19 9.61
CA MET A 1 2.41 -3.76 8.71
C MET A 1 2.08 -2.51 7.87
N ARG A 2 0.85 -2.29 7.41
CA ARG A 2 0.46 -1.06 6.66
C ARG A 2 0.11 0.12 7.57
N ALA A 3 -0.33 -0.14 8.80
CA ALA A 3 -0.75 0.89 9.74
C ALA A 3 0.30 2.01 9.94
N PRO A 4 1.59 1.71 10.24
CA PRO A 4 2.59 2.77 10.43
C PRO A 4 2.83 3.62 9.18
N ILE A 5 2.60 3.07 7.98
CA ILE A 5 2.75 3.82 6.72
C ILE A 5 1.57 4.79 6.58
N ASN A 6 0.34 4.29 6.70
CA ASN A 6 -0.86 5.07 6.50
C ASN A 6 -1.16 6.07 7.63
N ALA A 7 -0.58 5.85 8.82
CA ALA A 7 -0.68 6.76 9.96
C ALA A 7 -0.11 8.18 9.68
N LEU A 8 0.69 8.33 8.63
CA LEU A 8 1.33 9.59 8.29
C LEU A 8 0.36 10.62 7.67
N GLY A 9 -0.63 10.17 6.90
CA GLY A 9 -1.54 11.07 6.19
C GLY A 9 -2.27 12.06 7.10
N PRO A 10 -2.94 11.62 8.17
CA PRO A 10 -3.68 12.51 9.07
C PRO A 10 -2.84 13.54 9.84
N VAL A 11 -1.53 13.35 9.91
CA VAL A 11 -0.59 14.24 10.63
C VAL A 11 0.38 14.95 9.69
N ALA A 12 0.07 14.98 8.38
CA ALA A 12 0.97 15.47 7.36
C ALA A 12 1.38 16.93 7.57
N GLU A 13 0.41 17.81 7.83
CA GLU A 13 0.64 19.24 8.01
C GLU A 13 1.51 19.52 9.23
N ASP A 14 1.20 18.88 10.36
CA ASP A 14 1.96 19.01 11.60
C ASP A 14 3.43 18.55 11.44
N VAL A 15 3.64 17.43 10.73
CA VAL A 15 4.99 16.94 10.37
C VAL A 15 5.73 17.92 9.48
N ILE A 16 5.05 18.48 8.47
CA ILE A 16 5.64 19.45 7.52
C ILE A 16 6.07 20.71 8.26
N GLU A 17 5.18 21.26 9.09
CA GLU A 17 5.45 22.48 9.87
C GLU A 17 6.55 22.27 10.91
N THR A 18 6.44 21.22 11.73
CA THR A 18 7.38 20.97 12.83
C THR A 18 8.78 20.63 12.33
N LEU A 19 8.90 19.82 11.27
CA LEU A 19 10.20 19.40 10.75
C LEU A 19 10.75 20.33 9.67
N GLY A 20 9.99 21.35 9.25
CA GLY A 20 10.40 22.30 8.23
C GLY A 20 10.56 21.67 6.84
N PHE A 21 9.76 20.65 6.52
CA PHE A 21 9.80 20.01 5.22
C PHE A 21 9.00 20.81 4.18
N GLY A 22 9.47 20.82 2.92
CA GLY A 22 8.59 21.11 1.79
C GLY A 22 7.69 19.91 1.47
N TYR A 23 6.58 20.13 0.78
CA TYR A 23 5.65 19.08 0.39
C TYR A 23 6.30 17.97 -0.45
N ALA A 24 7.25 18.34 -1.35
CA ALA A 24 7.99 17.37 -2.15
C ALA A 24 8.87 16.47 -1.28
N VAL A 25 9.59 17.04 -0.30
CA VAL A 25 10.43 16.28 0.64
C VAL A 25 9.56 15.37 1.49
N TYR A 26 8.46 15.87 2.04
CA TYR A 26 7.51 15.07 2.79
C TYR A 26 6.95 13.89 1.96
N GLY A 27 6.49 14.17 0.73
CA GLY A 27 5.99 13.14 -0.19
C GLY A 27 7.04 12.08 -0.53
N PHE A 28 8.30 12.49 -0.71
CA PHE A 28 9.41 11.57 -0.92
C PHE A 28 9.66 10.69 0.30
N VAL A 29 9.75 11.28 1.50
CA VAL A 29 9.98 10.52 2.76
C VAL A 29 8.83 9.56 3.03
N ALA A 30 7.58 9.98 2.80
CA ALA A 30 6.41 9.14 2.94
C ALA A 30 6.38 7.97 1.94
N ALA A 31 6.97 8.15 0.75
CA ALA A 31 7.10 7.12 -0.28
C ALA A 31 8.22 6.09 0.00
N LEU A 32 9.21 6.42 0.85
CA LEU A 32 10.36 5.55 1.12
C LEU A 32 10.01 4.10 1.47
N PRO A 33 9.04 3.80 2.36
CA PRO A 33 8.68 2.43 2.68
C PRO A 33 8.14 1.67 1.45
N ILE A 34 7.46 2.36 0.53
CA ILE A 34 6.89 1.79 -0.69
C ILE A 34 8.00 1.48 -1.69
N PHE A 35 8.96 2.41 -1.88
CA PHE A 35 10.15 2.16 -2.69
C PHE A 35 10.96 0.98 -2.16
N LEU A 36 11.10 0.87 -0.84
CA LEU A 36 11.82 -0.23 -0.22
C LEU A 36 11.17 -1.59 -0.48
N PHE A 37 9.83 -1.68 -0.62
CA PHE A 37 9.18 -2.93 -1.02
C PHE A 37 9.65 -3.44 -2.38
N GLY A 38 9.83 -2.55 -3.34
CA GLY A 38 10.35 -2.93 -4.65
C GLY A 38 11.85 -3.21 -4.63
N LEU A 39 12.64 -2.26 -4.11
CA LEU A 39 14.10 -2.28 -4.22
C LEU A 39 14.76 -3.30 -3.30
N MET A 40 14.22 -3.51 -2.08
CA MET A 40 14.86 -4.34 -1.06
C MET A 40 14.38 -5.80 -1.06
N SER A 41 13.29 -6.15 -1.76
CA SER A 41 12.83 -7.54 -1.86
C SER A 41 13.91 -8.52 -2.34
N PRO A 42 14.73 -8.20 -3.38
CA PRO A 42 15.83 -9.06 -3.79
C PRO A 42 16.96 -9.15 -2.73
N VAL A 43 17.15 -8.09 -1.94
CA VAL A 43 18.13 -8.08 -0.85
C VAL A 43 17.70 -9.02 0.26
N VAL A 44 16.43 -8.98 0.66
CA VAL A 44 15.86 -9.90 1.65
C VAL A 44 16.01 -11.36 1.20
N SER A 45 15.72 -11.64 -0.07
CA SER A 45 15.92 -12.99 -0.65
C SER A 45 17.38 -13.45 -0.60
N ARG A 46 18.35 -12.54 -0.77
CA ARG A 46 19.78 -12.87 -0.62
C ARG A 46 20.15 -13.11 0.85
N LEU A 47 19.58 -12.33 1.78
CA LEU A 47 19.81 -12.50 3.21
C LEU A 47 19.27 -13.85 3.72
N LEU A 48 18.16 -14.37 3.17
CA LEU A 48 17.61 -15.68 3.48
C LEU A 48 18.59 -16.84 3.16
N ARG A 49 19.51 -16.65 2.21
CA ARG A 49 20.56 -17.65 1.92
C ARG A 49 21.65 -17.71 3.00
N ARG A 50 21.82 -16.63 3.79
CA ARG A 50 22.87 -16.52 4.83
C ARG A 50 22.32 -16.67 6.24
N PHE A 51 21.10 -16.20 6.50
CA PHE A 51 20.51 -16.16 7.82
C PHE A 51 19.22 -17.01 7.85
N SER A 52 18.88 -17.56 9.02
CA SER A 52 17.60 -18.25 9.17
C SER A 52 16.43 -17.27 9.04
N GLY A 53 15.31 -17.73 8.49
CA GLY A 53 14.11 -16.91 8.31
C GLY A 53 13.58 -16.35 9.64
N GLU A 54 13.71 -17.10 10.75
CA GLU A 54 13.33 -16.63 12.10
C GLU A 54 14.16 -15.43 12.54
N ARG A 55 15.49 -15.47 12.28
CA ARG A 55 16.38 -14.33 12.62
C ARG A 55 16.02 -13.10 11.81
N LEU A 56 15.72 -13.29 10.52
CA LEU A 56 15.27 -12.19 9.66
C LEU A 56 13.90 -11.67 10.09
N PHE A 57 12.98 -12.55 10.47
CA PHE A 57 11.68 -12.14 10.96
C PHE A 57 11.79 -11.33 12.26
N LEU A 58 12.63 -11.79 13.20
CA LEU A 58 12.95 -11.07 14.44
C LEU A 58 13.59 -9.70 14.13
N ALA A 59 14.60 -9.68 13.27
CA ALA A 59 15.24 -8.43 12.85
C ALA A 59 14.22 -7.45 12.22
N GLY A 60 13.33 -7.95 11.36
CA GLY A 60 12.27 -7.14 10.75
C GLY A 60 11.32 -6.52 11.78
N LEU A 61 10.92 -7.27 12.82
CA LEU A 61 10.08 -6.73 13.90
C LEU A 61 10.84 -5.70 14.75
N LEU A 62 12.11 -5.94 15.07
CA LEU A 62 12.92 -4.97 15.83
C LEU A 62 13.13 -3.69 15.03
N LEU A 63 13.46 -3.79 13.73
CA LEU A 63 13.59 -2.63 12.85
C LEU A 63 12.27 -1.85 12.74
N LEU A 64 11.13 -2.54 12.67
CA LEU A 64 9.82 -1.91 12.70
C LEU A 64 9.61 -1.12 13.99
N ILE A 65 9.86 -1.72 15.15
CA ILE A 65 9.67 -1.09 16.47
C ILE A 65 10.57 0.15 16.61
N PHE A 66 11.88 -0.01 16.39
CA PHE A 66 12.82 1.09 16.50
C PHE A 66 12.56 2.19 15.47
N GLY A 67 12.22 1.82 14.24
CA GLY A 67 11.88 2.78 13.19
C GLY A 67 10.62 3.58 13.50
N CYS A 68 9.56 2.95 14.00
CA CYS A 68 8.36 3.66 14.44
C CYS A 68 8.63 4.61 15.61
N TRP A 69 9.49 4.20 16.55
CA TRP A 69 9.86 5.05 17.68
C TRP A 69 10.67 6.27 17.23
N ALA A 70 11.72 6.05 16.41
CA ALA A 70 12.59 7.12 15.91
C ALA A 70 11.84 8.11 15.01
N ARG A 71 10.86 7.61 14.23
CA ARG A 71 10.02 8.42 13.34
C ARG A 71 9.12 9.42 14.06
N GLY A 72 8.86 9.23 15.36
CA GLY A 72 8.13 10.21 16.16
C GLY A 72 9.04 11.28 16.80
N ALA A 73 10.27 11.45 16.37
CA ALA A 73 11.16 12.50 16.89
C ALA A 73 10.94 13.81 16.12
N ASP A 74 11.10 14.93 16.83
CA ASP A 74 11.03 16.29 16.28
C ASP A 74 12.35 16.70 15.60
N ASP A 75 13.05 15.73 15.02
CA ASP A 75 14.30 15.91 14.29
C ASP A 75 14.17 15.33 12.87
N PRO A 76 14.42 16.14 11.82
CA PRO A 76 14.26 15.71 10.43
C PRO A 76 15.10 14.48 10.06
N LEU A 77 16.33 14.38 10.57
CA LEU A 77 17.21 13.25 10.23
C LEU A 77 16.74 11.97 10.92
N LEU A 78 16.33 12.05 12.19
CA LEU A 78 15.77 10.90 12.91
C LEU A 78 14.44 10.45 12.30
N PHE A 79 13.61 11.38 11.85
CA PHE A 79 12.36 11.07 11.15
C PHE A 79 12.62 10.29 9.84
N ILE A 80 13.55 10.77 9.01
CA ILE A 80 13.93 10.12 7.74
C ILE A 80 14.57 8.75 8.02
N ALA A 81 15.54 8.69 8.93
CA ALA A 81 16.21 7.45 9.31
C ALA A 81 15.22 6.42 9.90
N GLY A 82 14.32 6.86 10.79
CA GLY A 82 13.24 6.04 11.35
C GLY A 82 12.31 5.49 10.28
N THR A 83 11.94 6.32 9.29
CA THR A 83 11.12 5.90 8.16
C THR A 83 11.81 4.85 7.29
N LEU A 84 13.12 5.00 7.02
CA LEU A 84 13.91 4.01 6.28
C LEU A 84 14.05 2.70 7.06
N VAL A 85 14.38 2.76 8.35
CA VAL A 85 14.53 1.58 9.22
C VAL A 85 13.22 0.83 9.35
N MET A 86 12.11 1.54 9.61
CA MET A 86 10.77 0.97 9.65
C MET A 86 10.40 0.33 8.30
N GLY A 87 10.62 1.03 7.20
CA GLY A 87 10.31 0.57 5.85
C GLY A 87 11.07 -0.71 5.49
N PHE A 88 12.34 -0.80 5.84
CA PHE A 88 13.14 -2.01 5.64
C PHE A 88 12.63 -3.17 6.51
N GLY A 89 12.28 -2.92 7.78
CA GLY A 89 11.66 -3.91 8.65
C GLY A 89 10.35 -4.45 8.08
N ILE A 90 9.45 -3.58 7.62
CA ILE A 90 8.19 -3.98 6.99
C ILE A 90 8.44 -4.78 5.70
N THR A 91 9.43 -4.40 4.90
CA THR A 91 9.80 -5.13 3.68
C THR A 91 10.22 -6.57 3.99
N GLN A 92 11.07 -6.76 5.01
CA GLN A 92 11.47 -8.10 5.45
C GLN A 92 10.25 -8.95 5.84
N LEU A 93 9.37 -8.41 6.67
CA LEU A 93 8.17 -9.10 7.12
C LEU A 93 7.23 -9.44 5.95
N ASN A 94 7.08 -8.52 4.99
CA ASN A 94 6.21 -8.69 3.83
C ASN A 94 6.73 -9.78 2.88
N VAL A 95 8.04 -9.90 2.70
CA VAL A 95 8.68 -10.94 1.88
C VAL A 95 8.61 -12.31 2.55
N LEU A 96 8.76 -12.36 3.88
CA LEU A 96 8.79 -13.63 4.62
C LEU A 96 7.40 -14.22 4.86
N MET A 97 6.38 -13.38 5.02
CA MET A 97 5.04 -13.81 5.46
C MET A 97 4.38 -14.83 4.51
N PRO A 98 4.41 -14.69 3.18
CA PRO A 98 3.87 -15.69 2.27
C PRO A 98 4.50 -17.08 2.43
N ALA A 99 5.81 -17.13 2.67
CA ALA A 99 6.52 -18.40 2.93
C ALA A 99 6.09 -19.03 4.25
N VAL A 100 5.94 -18.23 5.31
CA VAL A 100 5.43 -18.69 6.61
C VAL A 100 4.02 -19.24 6.48
N ILE A 101 3.14 -18.55 5.76
CA ILE A 101 1.76 -18.98 5.55
C ILE A 101 1.72 -20.29 4.76
N LYS A 102 2.47 -20.40 3.66
CA LYS A 102 2.48 -21.57 2.80
C LYS A 102 2.94 -22.83 3.56
N THR A 103 3.95 -22.71 4.39
CA THR A 103 4.49 -23.85 5.16
C THR A 103 3.72 -24.14 6.42
N GLY A 104 3.25 -23.13 7.13
CA GLY A 104 2.50 -23.31 8.38
C GLY A 104 1.10 -23.87 8.17
N PHE A 105 0.43 -23.51 7.09
CA PHE A 105 -0.97 -23.88 6.84
C PHE A 105 -1.19 -24.93 5.75
N LYS A 106 -0.11 -25.46 5.15
CA LYS A 106 -0.15 -26.56 4.17
C LYS A 106 -1.29 -26.39 3.14
N GLU A 107 -2.32 -27.25 3.17
CA GLU A 107 -3.44 -27.23 2.23
C GLU A 107 -4.35 -25.98 2.36
N LYS A 108 -4.40 -25.34 3.53
CA LYS A 108 -5.21 -24.15 3.80
C LYS A 108 -4.52 -22.82 3.44
N TRP A 109 -3.28 -22.88 2.92
CA TRP A 109 -2.51 -21.67 2.62
C TRP A 109 -3.22 -20.68 1.68
N PRO A 110 -4.04 -21.07 0.66
CA PRO A 110 -4.71 -20.09 -0.18
C PRO A 110 -5.72 -19.24 0.60
N VAL A 111 -6.48 -19.88 1.51
CA VAL A 111 -7.42 -19.20 2.39
C VAL A 111 -6.68 -18.28 3.35
N MET A 112 -5.57 -18.73 3.91
CA MET A 112 -4.76 -17.91 4.83
C MET A 112 -4.09 -16.74 4.12
N MET A 113 -3.73 -16.86 2.85
CA MET A 113 -3.26 -15.72 2.03
C MET A 113 -4.36 -14.67 1.83
N SER A 114 -5.61 -15.09 1.63
CA SER A 114 -6.74 -14.17 1.54
C SER A 114 -6.99 -13.45 2.88
N VAL A 115 -6.91 -14.17 3.99
CA VAL A 115 -6.99 -13.59 5.35
C VAL A 115 -5.85 -12.59 5.57
N TYR A 116 -4.63 -12.94 5.18
CA TYR A 116 -3.47 -12.06 5.27
C TYR A 116 -3.66 -10.77 4.47
N ALA A 117 -4.16 -10.87 3.24
CA ALA A 117 -4.47 -9.71 2.40
C ALA A 117 -5.54 -8.80 3.05
N ALA A 118 -6.61 -9.40 3.60
CA ALA A 118 -7.64 -8.66 4.34
C ALA A 118 -7.07 -7.94 5.57
N LEU A 119 -6.21 -8.62 6.36
CA LEU A 119 -5.55 -8.04 7.53
C LEU A 119 -4.58 -6.91 7.15
N ILE A 120 -3.91 -6.98 5.99
CA ILE A 120 -3.12 -5.87 5.46
C ILE A 120 -4.01 -4.64 5.22
N GLY A 121 -5.15 -4.81 4.56
CA GLY A 121 -6.12 -3.73 4.32
C GLY A 121 -6.66 -3.13 5.61
N LEU A 122 -7.14 -3.97 6.53
CA LEU A 122 -7.63 -3.56 7.85
C LEU A 122 -6.55 -2.83 8.66
N SER A 123 -5.31 -3.31 8.62
CA SER A 123 -4.20 -2.64 9.30
C SER A 123 -3.93 -1.25 8.73
N GLY A 124 -4.04 -1.09 7.40
CA GLY A 124 -3.91 0.24 6.77
C GLY A 124 -4.99 1.21 7.20
N THR A 125 -6.24 0.76 7.22
CA THR A 125 -7.40 1.53 7.70
C THR A 125 -7.27 1.90 9.18
N ALA A 126 -6.85 0.96 10.03
CA ALA A 126 -6.59 1.21 11.44
C ALA A 126 -5.47 2.26 11.64
N GLY A 127 -4.47 2.27 10.73
CA GLY A 127 -3.41 3.28 10.70
C GLY A 127 -3.95 4.69 10.59
N VAL A 128 -4.82 4.94 9.63
CA VAL A 128 -5.47 6.25 9.45
C VAL A 128 -6.38 6.58 10.63
N ALA A 129 -7.29 5.66 10.99
CA ALA A 129 -8.31 5.90 12.01
C ALA A 129 -7.68 6.22 13.39
N LEU A 130 -6.71 5.41 13.83
CA LEU A 130 -6.07 5.61 15.12
C LEU A 130 -5.18 6.86 15.13
N SER A 131 -4.44 7.12 14.04
CA SER A 131 -3.62 8.32 13.91
C SER A 131 -4.48 9.58 14.00
N THR A 132 -5.62 9.62 13.28
CA THR A 132 -6.59 10.74 13.36
C THR A 132 -7.08 10.97 14.78
N GLN A 133 -7.47 9.90 15.49
CA GLN A 133 -7.99 10.01 16.85
C GLN A 133 -6.93 10.48 17.86
N LEU A 134 -5.71 9.93 17.75
CA LEU A 134 -4.60 10.31 18.61
C LEU A 134 -4.19 11.75 18.37
N PHE A 135 -4.10 12.18 17.11
CA PHE A 135 -3.77 13.55 16.77
C PHE A 135 -4.85 14.53 17.25
N ALA A 136 -6.13 14.19 17.09
CA ALA A 136 -7.24 15.00 17.62
C ALA A 136 -7.20 15.14 19.15
N ALA A 137 -6.68 14.14 19.87
CA ALA A 137 -6.60 14.13 21.32
C ALA A 137 -5.33 14.81 21.87
N THR A 138 -4.22 14.76 21.15
CA THR A 138 -2.89 15.18 21.64
C THR A 138 -2.34 16.42 20.94
N ALA A 139 -2.82 16.73 19.73
CA ALA A 139 -2.26 17.73 18.82
C ALA A 139 -0.74 17.52 18.58
N ASP A 140 -0.29 16.24 18.57
CA ASP A 140 1.12 15.85 18.45
C ASP A 140 1.24 14.65 17.49
N PHE A 141 1.96 14.84 16.38
CA PHE A 141 2.23 13.77 15.43
C PHE A 141 3.06 12.64 16.04
N SER A 142 3.92 12.96 17.00
CA SER A 142 4.79 12.02 17.68
C SER A 142 4.01 10.87 18.31
N ALA A 143 2.94 11.19 19.06
CA ALA A 143 2.04 10.20 19.66
C ALA A 143 1.40 9.29 18.60
N SER A 144 0.92 9.87 17.49
CA SER A 144 0.29 9.17 16.37
C SER A 144 1.23 8.20 15.65
N LEU A 145 2.52 8.48 15.63
CA LEU A 145 3.52 7.64 14.94
C LEU A 145 4.19 6.63 15.88
N ARG A 146 4.47 7.02 17.14
CA ARG A 146 5.13 6.14 18.13
C ARG A 146 4.26 5.00 18.63
N VAL A 147 2.93 5.14 18.62
CA VAL A 147 1.99 4.10 19.09
C VAL A 147 2.18 2.76 18.37
N TRP A 148 2.71 2.77 17.16
CA TRP A 148 2.95 1.56 16.36
C TRP A 148 4.16 0.75 16.86
N ALA A 149 5.06 1.34 17.63
CA ALA A 149 6.16 0.62 18.26
C ALA A 149 5.64 -0.37 19.33
N PRO A 150 4.88 0.05 20.37
CA PRO A 150 4.29 -0.89 21.33
C PRO A 150 3.23 -1.80 20.67
N ALA A 151 2.51 -1.36 19.64
CA ALA A 151 1.56 -2.20 18.92
C ALA A 151 2.21 -3.40 18.22
N ALA A 152 3.49 -3.37 17.93
CA ALA A 152 4.24 -4.49 17.37
C ALA A 152 4.78 -5.48 18.44
N LEU A 153 4.78 -5.10 19.74
CA LEU A 153 5.29 -5.95 20.82
C LEU A 153 4.56 -7.30 20.95
N PRO A 154 3.22 -7.40 20.84
CA PRO A 154 2.55 -8.70 20.90
C PRO A 154 3.05 -9.67 19.83
N ALA A 155 3.33 -9.18 18.61
CA ALA A 155 3.91 -10.00 17.54
C ALA A 155 5.33 -10.45 17.88
N LEU A 156 6.13 -9.58 18.50
CA LEU A 156 7.47 -9.90 18.97
C LEU A 156 7.43 -10.97 20.08
N LEU A 157 6.57 -10.81 21.07
CA LEU A 157 6.40 -11.77 22.16
C LEU A 157 5.92 -13.13 21.65
N LEU A 158 4.95 -13.13 20.70
CA LEU A 158 4.50 -14.35 20.06
C LEU A 158 5.65 -15.03 19.31
N LEU A 159 6.45 -14.28 18.54
CA LEU A 159 7.60 -14.81 17.84
C LEU A 159 8.61 -15.47 18.79
N LEU A 160 8.91 -14.82 19.92
CA LEU A 160 9.84 -15.34 20.92
C LEU A 160 9.31 -16.58 21.63
N SER A 161 7.98 -16.75 21.72
CA SER A 161 7.33 -17.94 22.31
C SER A 161 7.25 -19.13 21.32
N LEU A 162 7.36 -18.88 20.01
CA LEU A 162 7.31 -19.93 19.01
C LEU A 162 8.61 -20.75 19.00
N ARG A 163 8.47 -22.07 18.80
CA ARG A 163 9.64 -22.94 18.59
C ARG A 163 10.31 -22.63 17.25
N LYS A 164 11.64 -22.83 17.19
CA LYS A 164 12.40 -22.69 15.93
C LYS A 164 11.81 -23.60 14.83
N GLY A 165 11.86 -23.14 13.57
CA GLY A 165 11.46 -23.92 12.40
C GLY A 165 10.12 -23.54 11.78
N PHE A 166 9.51 -22.42 12.19
CA PHE A 166 8.27 -21.94 11.58
C PHE A 166 8.49 -21.17 10.26
N VAL A 167 9.69 -20.65 10.03
CA VAL A 167 10.10 -20.10 8.72
C VAL A 167 10.95 -21.15 8.01
N PRO A 168 10.52 -21.68 6.87
CA PRO A 168 11.31 -22.66 6.16
C PRO A 168 12.65 -22.08 5.72
N LYS A 169 13.69 -22.90 5.76
CA LYS A 169 14.87 -22.63 4.95
C LYS A 169 14.44 -22.72 3.50
N GLU A 170 14.29 -21.59 2.87
CA GLU A 170 14.02 -21.55 1.45
C GLU A 170 15.22 -22.15 0.73
N THR A 171 15.06 -23.36 0.20
CA THR A 171 15.81 -23.76 -0.98
C THR A 171 15.43 -22.75 -2.02
N ALA A 172 16.38 -21.89 -2.40
CA ALA A 172 16.19 -20.88 -3.42
C ALA A 172 15.29 -21.45 -4.52
N ALA A 173 14.15 -20.79 -4.75
CA ALA A 173 13.32 -21.17 -5.88
C ALA A 173 14.27 -21.20 -7.09
N PRO A 174 14.30 -22.29 -7.87
CA PRO A 174 15.15 -22.33 -9.04
C PRO A 174 14.83 -21.05 -9.81
N GLU A 175 15.87 -20.33 -10.24
CA GLU A 175 15.71 -19.28 -11.24
C GLU A 175 15.09 -20.01 -12.43
N THR A 176 13.76 -20.07 -12.46
CA THR A 176 13.05 -20.63 -13.60
C THR A 176 13.31 -19.67 -14.73
N SER A 177 14.35 -20.02 -15.48
CA SER A 177 14.65 -19.52 -16.81
C SER A 177 13.53 -19.97 -17.78
N GLY A 178 12.29 -19.74 -17.38
CA GLY A 178 11.10 -19.90 -18.18
C GLY A 178 10.95 -18.67 -19.05
N ARG A 179 10.88 -18.91 -20.34
CA ARG A 179 10.73 -17.96 -21.44
C ARG A 179 9.86 -16.77 -21.02
N ILE A 180 10.46 -15.63 -21.09
CA ILE A 180 10.01 -14.35 -20.61
C ILE A 180 8.62 -14.05 -21.19
N THR A 181 7.65 -13.81 -20.34
CA THR A 181 6.46 -12.97 -20.62
C THR A 181 6.88 -11.81 -21.51
N SER A 182 6.13 -11.49 -22.56
CA SER A 182 6.55 -10.40 -23.44
C SER A 182 6.83 -9.14 -22.62
N ALA A 183 7.87 -8.40 -22.97
CA ALA A 183 8.25 -7.18 -22.24
C ALA A 183 7.07 -6.20 -22.16
N ARG A 184 6.21 -6.19 -23.18
CA ARG A 184 5.00 -5.38 -23.25
C ARG A 184 3.98 -5.80 -22.17
N LEU A 185 3.72 -7.11 -22.03
CA LEU A 185 2.81 -7.62 -21.01
C LEU A 185 3.36 -7.35 -19.59
N LEU A 186 4.65 -7.59 -19.36
CA LEU A 186 5.26 -7.29 -18.08
C LEU A 186 5.13 -5.80 -17.73
N PHE A 187 5.40 -4.91 -18.68
CA PHE A 187 5.29 -3.47 -18.50
C PHE A 187 3.85 -3.06 -18.16
N THR A 188 2.85 -3.55 -18.89
CA THR A 188 1.44 -3.23 -18.60
C THR A 188 0.99 -3.75 -17.24
N LEU A 189 1.41 -4.95 -16.83
CA LEU A 189 1.12 -5.51 -15.51
C LEU A 189 1.80 -4.72 -14.38
N VAL A 190 3.03 -4.28 -14.57
CA VAL A 190 3.74 -3.37 -13.65
C VAL A 190 3.00 -2.03 -13.55
N ALA A 191 2.58 -1.47 -14.69
CA ALA A 191 1.87 -0.19 -14.73
C ALA A 191 0.55 -0.24 -13.97
N ILE A 192 -0.31 -1.25 -14.20
CA ILE A 192 -1.60 -1.37 -13.50
C ILE A 192 -1.41 -1.58 -11.99
N THR A 193 -0.45 -2.42 -11.60
CA THR A 193 -0.18 -2.68 -10.18
C THR A 193 0.41 -1.44 -9.49
N GLY A 194 1.33 -0.75 -10.16
CA GLY A 194 1.96 0.45 -9.64
C GLY A 194 1.02 1.64 -9.55
N LEU A 195 0.23 1.90 -10.58
CA LEU A 195 -0.75 2.99 -10.60
C LEU A 195 -1.84 2.78 -9.55
N GLN A 196 -2.38 1.56 -9.42
CA GLN A 196 -3.34 1.24 -8.36
C GLN A 196 -2.76 1.50 -6.97
N ALA A 197 -1.51 1.10 -6.73
CA ALA A 197 -0.85 1.31 -5.46
C ALA A 197 -0.47 2.79 -5.24
N ALA A 198 -0.14 3.54 -6.30
CA ALA A 198 0.07 4.98 -6.27
C ALA A 198 -1.23 5.73 -5.90
N ILE A 199 -2.37 5.36 -6.51
CA ILE A 199 -3.68 5.90 -6.15
C ILE A 199 -3.95 5.67 -4.67
N ASN A 200 -3.79 4.42 -4.19
CA ASN A 200 -4.04 4.07 -2.79
C ASN A 200 -3.16 4.88 -1.81
N SER A 201 -1.87 5.01 -2.10
CA SER A 201 -0.95 5.75 -1.24
C SER A 201 -1.20 7.26 -1.29
N THR A 202 -1.53 7.81 -2.45
CA THR A 202 -1.90 9.23 -2.59
C THR A 202 -3.20 9.54 -1.85
N LEU A 203 -4.23 8.68 -1.96
CA LEU A 203 -5.47 8.81 -1.19
C LEU A 203 -5.22 8.81 0.32
N SER A 204 -4.39 7.89 0.80
CA SER A 204 -4.12 7.77 2.23
C SER A 204 -3.27 8.90 2.80
N LEU A 205 -2.37 9.46 1.99
CA LEU A 205 -1.39 10.44 2.43
C LEU A 205 -1.85 11.88 2.20
N TRP A 206 -2.38 12.18 1.02
CA TRP A 206 -2.62 13.55 0.56
C TRP A 206 -4.09 13.98 0.64
N LEU A 207 -5.04 13.04 0.57
CA LEU A 207 -6.44 13.39 0.63
C LEU A 207 -6.87 14.01 1.98
N PRO A 208 -6.34 13.60 3.15
CA PRO A 208 -6.58 14.34 4.39
C PRO A 208 -6.18 15.81 4.31
N CYS A 209 -5.00 16.12 3.76
CA CYS A 209 -4.54 17.51 3.57
C CYS A 209 -5.43 18.30 2.62
N THR A 210 -5.93 17.68 1.54
CA THR A 210 -6.86 18.33 0.62
C THR A 210 -8.15 18.72 1.34
N LEU A 211 -8.73 17.79 2.10
CA LEU A 211 -9.97 18.03 2.83
C LEU A 211 -9.82 19.09 3.93
N THR A 212 -8.68 19.11 4.63
CA THR A 212 -8.41 20.15 5.65
C THR A 212 -8.24 21.53 5.03
N ALA A 213 -7.59 21.60 3.85
CA ALA A 213 -7.48 22.84 3.10
C ALA A 213 -8.84 23.36 2.59
N ASP A 214 -9.78 22.45 2.29
CA ASP A 214 -11.18 22.78 1.93
C ASP A 214 -12.06 23.12 3.16
N GLY A 215 -11.47 23.21 4.36
CA GLY A 215 -12.14 23.65 5.59
C GLY A 215 -12.75 22.52 6.42
N PHE A 216 -12.54 21.26 6.08
CA PHE A 216 -12.96 20.16 6.93
C PHE A 216 -12.03 19.98 8.14
N THR A 217 -12.56 19.55 9.26
CA THR A 217 -11.72 19.21 10.42
C THR A 217 -10.87 17.98 10.15
N SER A 218 -9.70 17.86 10.78
CA SER A 218 -8.84 16.68 10.68
C SER A 218 -9.58 15.37 11.02
N ALA A 219 -10.54 15.42 11.96
CA ALA A 219 -11.40 14.29 12.29
C ALA A 219 -12.32 13.88 11.14
N GLN A 220 -12.92 14.85 10.44
CA GLN A 220 -13.77 14.59 9.26
C GLN A 220 -12.94 14.06 8.10
N ALA A 221 -11.78 14.63 7.84
CA ALA A 221 -10.85 14.18 6.81
C ALA A 221 -10.37 12.74 7.06
N GLY A 222 -9.98 12.41 8.30
CA GLY A 222 -9.59 11.06 8.68
C GLY A 222 -10.75 10.05 8.61
N ALA A 223 -11.96 10.45 9.01
CA ALA A 223 -13.18 9.63 8.89
C ALA A 223 -13.52 9.35 7.42
N PHE A 224 -13.37 10.34 6.54
CA PHE A 224 -13.55 10.18 5.10
C PHE A 224 -12.59 9.12 4.53
N VAL A 225 -11.30 9.26 4.76
CA VAL A 225 -10.29 8.31 4.25
C VAL A 225 -10.48 6.92 4.85
N THR A 226 -10.84 6.83 6.14
CA THR A 226 -11.16 5.55 6.79
C THR A 226 -12.34 4.87 6.10
N THR A 227 -13.43 5.60 5.83
CA THR A 227 -14.62 5.11 5.13
C THR A 227 -14.28 4.65 3.72
N LEU A 228 -13.48 5.43 2.98
CA LEU A 228 -12.99 5.11 1.65
C LEU A 228 -12.20 3.79 1.65
N LEU A 229 -11.28 3.60 2.59
CA LEU A 229 -10.48 2.38 2.69
C LEU A 229 -11.33 1.15 3.05
N ILE A 230 -12.36 1.31 3.91
CA ILE A 230 -13.33 0.24 4.21
C ILE A 230 -14.14 -0.12 2.95
N ALA A 231 -14.63 0.89 2.23
CA ALA A 231 -15.37 0.68 0.98
C ALA A 231 -14.49 0.01 -0.09
N SER A 232 -13.19 0.27 -0.11
CA SER A 232 -12.23 -0.39 -1.00
C SER A 232 -12.13 -1.90 -0.73
N ILE A 233 -12.19 -2.30 0.52
CA ILE A 233 -12.24 -3.73 0.87
C ILE A 233 -13.51 -4.36 0.29
N ALA A 234 -14.67 -3.71 0.48
CA ALA A 234 -15.94 -4.19 -0.08
C ALA A 234 -15.92 -4.27 -1.60
N GLY A 235 -15.37 -3.25 -2.30
CA GLY A 235 -15.21 -3.24 -3.76
C GLY A 235 -14.32 -4.40 -4.27
N SER A 236 -13.24 -4.69 -3.55
CA SER A 236 -12.35 -5.82 -3.89
C SER A 236 -13.08 -7.17 -3.80
N PHE A 237 -13.92 -7.37 -2.79
CA PHE A 237 -14.74 -8.59 -2.66
C PHE A 237 -15.90 -8.65 -3.67
N ALA A 238 -16.43 -7.52 -4.09
CA ALA A 238 -17.50 -7.46 -5.06
C ALA A 238 -17.04 -7.73 -6.52
N GLN A 239 -15.74 -7.56 -6.81
CA GLN A 239 -15.20 -7.68 -8.16
C GLN A 239 -15.56 -9.01 -8.87
N PRO A 240 -15.48 -10.21 -8.25
CA PRO A 240 -15.87 -11.45 -8.92
C PRO A 240 -17.36 -11.50 -9.30
N ALA A 241 -18.24 -10.90 -8.50
CA ALA A 241 -19.67 -10.80 -8.83
C ALA A 241 -19.90 -9.79 -9.96
N LEU A 242 -19.23 -8.63 -9.90
CA LEU A 242 -19.30 -7.61 -10.95
C LEU A 242 -18.78 -8.14 -12.30
N SER A 243 -17.77 -8.98 -12.31
CA SER A 243 -17.27 -9.59 -13.55
C SER A 243 -18.26 -10.55 -14.20
N ARG A 244 -19.20 -11.11 -13.43
CA ARG A 244 -20.31 -11.93 -13.95
C ARG A 244 -21.46 -11.07 -14.47
N LEU A 245 -21.77 -9.95 -13.78
CA LEU A 245 -22.85 -9.02 -14.14
C LEU A 245 -22.49 -8.16 -15.35
N CYS A 246 -21.22 -7.76 -15.46
CA CYS A 246 -20.68 -6.99 -16.58
C CYS A 246 -19.48 -7.75 -17.16
N PRO A 247 -19.70 -8.70 -18.08
CA PRO A 247 -18.63 -9.54 -18.64
C PRO A 247 -17.63 -8.76 -19.49
N ASP A 248 -18.08 -7.66 -20.15
CA ASP A 248 -17.18 -6.82 -20.94
C ASP A 248 -16.19 -6.10 -20.01
N PHE A 249 -14.92 -6.49 -20.16
CA PHE A 249 -13.85 -5.97 -19.35
C PHE A 249 -13.64 -4.46 -19.54
N THR A 250 -13.72 -3.98 -20.78
CA THR A 250 -13.50 -2.57 -21.10
C THR A 250 -14.59 -1.69 -20.50
N VAL A 251 -15.86 -2.12 -20.61
CA VAL A 251 -17.00 -1.41 -20.01
C VAL A 251 -16.88 -1.40 -18.49
N ARG A 252 -16.51 -2.52 -17.87
CA ARG A 252 -16.34 -2.61 -16.42
C ARG A 252 -15.22 -1.69 -15.93
N VAL A 253 -14.08 -1.64 -16.62
CA VAL A 253 -12.98 -0.71 -16.33
C VAL A 253 -13.44 0.73 -16.45
N ALA A 254 -14.12 1.10 -17.53
CA ALA A 254 -14.63 2.45 -17.77
C ALA A 254 -15.61 2.90 -16.66
N LEU A 255 -16.55 2.03 -16.29
CA LEU A 255 -17.51 2.30 -15.19
C LEU A 255 -16.79 2.48 -13.85
N SER A 256 -15.76 1.66 -13.57
CA SER A 256 -15.00 1.75 -12.34
C SER A 256 -14.18 3.04 -12.27
N VAL A 257 -13.56 3.46 -13.39
CA VAL A 257 -12.86 4.74 -13.49
C VAL A 257 -13.82 5.91 -13.30
N ALA A 258 -14.99 5.89 -13.95
CA ALA A 258 -15.99 6.94 -13.78
C ALA A 258 -16.51 7.00 -12.34
N ALA A 259 -16.79 5.85 -11.71
CA ALA A 259 -17.24 5.76 -10.32
C ALA A 259 -16.17 6.23 -9.31
N PHE A 260 -14.90 6.23 -9.69
CA PHE A 260 -13.81 6.83 -8.90
C PHE A 260 -13.66 8.33 -9.15
N VAL A 261 -13.59 8.73 -10.42
CA VAL A 261 -13.25 10.10 -10.81
C VAL A 261 -14.36 11.09 -10.47
N LEU A 262 -15.62 10.74 -10.75
CA LEU A 262 -16.74 11.66 -10.50
C LEU A 262 -16.86 12.07 -9.03
N PRO A 263 -16.88 11.16 -8.04
CA PRO A 263 -16.94 11.55 -6.64
C PRO A 263 -15.71 12.36 -6.19
N VAL A 264 -14.52 12.04 -6.68
CA VAL A 264 -13.28 12.73 -6.29
C VAL A 264 -13.27 14.19 -6.78
N HIS A 265 -13.89 14.47 -7.93
CA HIS A 265 -13.99 15.85 -8.45
C HIS A 265 -15.20 16.64 -7.92
N PHE A 266 -16.23 15.96 -7.46
CA PHE A 266 -17.45 16.59 -6.94
C PHE A 266 -17.55 16.49 -5.41
N LEU A 267 -16.40 16.55 -4.72
CA LEU A 267 -16.31 16.49 -3.25
C LEU A 267 -17.24 17.50 -2.57
N ASP A 268 -17.34 18.72 -3.12
CA ASP A 268 -18.13 19.81 -2.57
C ASP A 268 -19.64 19.67 -2.83
N SER A 269 -20.03 18.84 -3.80
CA SER A 269 -21.42 18.75 -4.29
C SER A 269 -22.17 17.55 -3.77
N LEU A 270 -21.47 16.56 -3.18
CA LEU A 270 -22.04 15.32 -2.68
C LEU A 270 -21.79 15.16 -1.17
N PRO A 271 -22.68 14.48 -0.45
CA PRO A 271 -22.39 14.10 0.92
C PRO A 271 -21.07 13.33 1.04
N LEU A 272 -20.17 13.79 1.89
CA LEU A 272 -18.82 13.25 2.07
C LEU A 272 -18.78 11.71 2.18
N VAL A 273 -19.76 11.14 2.90
CA VAL A 273 -19.85 9.69 3.10
C VAL A 273 -20.13 8.96 1.78
N LEU A 274 -21.03 9.49 0.95
CA LEU A 274 -21.36 8.87 -0.34
C LEU A 274 -20.17 8.95 -1.30
N THR A 275 -19.46 10.07 -1.30
CA THR A 275 -18.22 10.26 -2.06
C THR A 275 -17.15 9.25 -1.64
N ALA A 276 -16.93 9.10 -0.33
CA ALA A 276 -15.96 8.14 0.22
C ALA A 276 -16.33 6.69 -0.14
N LEU A 277 -17.62 6.33 -0.04
CA LEU A 277 -18.11 5.00 -0.37
C LEU A 277 -17.94 4.69 -1.86
N ALA A 278 -18.32 5.60 -2.75
CA ALA A 278 -18.25 5.40 -4.20
C ALA A 278 -16.79 5.33 -4.69
N ALA A 279 -15.96 6.30 -4.34
CA ALA A 279 -14.56 6.32 -4.72
C ALA A 279 -13.78 5.14 -4.12
N GLY A 280 -14.05 4.80 -2.86
CA GLY A 280 -13.42 3.66 -2.19
C GLY A 280 -13.81 2.34 -2.84
N PHE A 281 -15.10 2.12 -3.11
CA PHE A 281 -15.57 0.90 -3.77
C PHE A 281 -14.92 0.72 -5.15
N ALA A 282 -14.87 1.78 -5.95
CA ALA A 282 -14.20 1.78 -7.26
C ALA A 282 -12.69 1.50 -7.14
N GLN A 283 -12.03 2.11 -6.17
CA GLN A 283 -10.60 1.85 -5.89
C GLN A 283 -10.36 0.39 -5.50
N GLY A 284 -11.30 -0.23 -4.76
CA GLY A 284 -11.26 -1.67 -4.45
C GLY A 284 -11.33 -2.56 -5.68
N ILE A 285 -12.10 -2.18 -6.70
CA ILE A 285 -12.12 -2.88 -7.99
C ILE A 285 -10.76 -2.75 -8.69
N PHE A 286 -10.12 -1.57 -8.65
CA PHE A 286 -8.77 -1.40 -9.20
C PHE A 286 -7.76 -2.36 -8.55
N VAL A 287 -7.81 -2.50 -7.22
CA VAL A 287 -6.97 -3.45 -6.48
C VAL A 287 -7.21 -4.88 -6.97
N ALA A 288 -8.46 -5.33 -6.96
CA ALA A 288 -8.80 -6.71 -7.29
C ALA A 288 -8.46 -7.07 -8.75
N GLU A 289 -8.75 -6.19 -9.71
CA GLU A 289 -8.38 -6.43 -11.12
C GLU A 289 -6.87 -6.44 -11.32
N SER A 290 -6.12 -5.54 -10.67
CA SER A 290 -4.66 -5.49 -10.79
C SER A 290 -3.99 -6.77 -10.26
N PHE A 291 -4.49 -7.33 -9.16
CA PHE A 291 -3.95 -8.58 -8.61
C PHE A 291 -4.44 -9.84 -9.37
N ALA A 292 -5.62 -9.79 -9.99
CA ALA A 292 -6.15 -10.91 -10.77
C ALA A 292 -5.49 -11.03 -12.15
N MET A 293 -5.04 -9.91 -12.74
CA MET A 293 -4.55 -9.89 -14.12
C MET A 293 -3.35 -10.81 -14.38
N PRO A 294 -2.31 -10.90 -13.54
CA PRO A 294 -1.22 -11.85 -13.73
C PRO A 294 -1.69 -13.32 -13.78
N ALA A 295 -2.71 -13.67 -12.98
CA ALA A 295 -3.27 -15.02 -12.96
C ALA A 295 -4.06 -15.34 -14.23
N LYS A 296 -4.73 -14.35 -14.85
CA LYS A 296 -5.43 -14.52 -16.13
C LYS A 296 -4.47 -14.72 -17.32
N LYS A 297 -3.22 -14.26 -17.19
CA LYS A 297 -2.21 -14.23 -18.27
C LYS A 297 -1.14 -15.32 -18.15
N THR A 298 -1.27 -16.21 -17.18
CA THR A 298 -0.21 -17.20 -16.90
C THR A 298 -0.79 -18.53 -16.49
N ASP A 299 -0.39 -19.59 -17.20
CA ASP A 299 -0.70 -20.97 -16.84
C ASP A 299 0.38 -21.54 -15.92
N GLY A 300 -0.08 -22.19 -14.86
CA GLY A 300 0.80 -22.90 -13.91
C GLY A 300 1.29 -22.04 -12.74
N PHE A 301 1.34 -22.67 -11.57
CA PHE A 301 1.60 -22.01 -10.30
C PHE A 301 2.98 -21.34 -10.22
N GLU A 302 4.04 -22.02 -10.68
CA GLU A 302 5.42 -21.51 -10.60
C GLU A 302 5.62 -20.27 -11.47
N ARG A 303 5.05 -20.28 -12.68
CA ARG A 303 5.10 -19.12 -13.59
C ARG A 303 4.33 -17.94 -13.03
N LEU A 304 3.15 -18.20 -12.42
CA LEU A 304 2.35 -17.17 -11.78
C LEU A 304 3.13 -16.51 -10.63
N VAL A 305 3.76 -17.30 -9.77
CA VAL A 305 4.55 -16.77 -8.63
C VAL A 305 5.73 -15.92 -9.15
N ALA A 306 6.46 -16.39 -10.15
CA ALA A 306 7.58 -15.66 -10.74
C ALA A 306 7.13 -14.35 -11.41
N LEU A 307 6.02 -14.39 -12.17
CA LEU A 307 5.45 -13.20 -12.80
C LEU A 307 4.96 -12.19 -11.75
N THR A 308 4.17 -12.63 -10.77
CA THR A 308 3.65 -11.79 -9.70
C THR A 308 4.79 -11.12 -8.90
N GLY A 309 5.87 -11.86 -8.61
CA GLY A 309 7.04 -11.29 -7.95
C GLY A 309 7.70 -10.16 -8.75
N ARG A 310 7.87 -10.32 -10.06
CA ARG A 310 8.41 -9.27 -10.94
C ARG A 310 7.47 -8.08 -11.06
N VAL A 311 6.18 -8.33 -11.21
CA VAL A 311 5.14 -7.30 -11.30
C VAL A 311 5.07 -6.49 -10.01
N GLN A 312 5.10 -7.14 -8.85
CA GLN A 312 5.10 -6.43 -7.56
C GLN A 312 6.38 -5.62 -7.35
N CYS A 313 7.54 -6.16 -7.71
CA CYS A 313 8.82 -5.43 -7.59
C CYS A 313 8.77 -4.12 -8.38
N GLY A 314 8.47 -4.18 -9.68
CA GLY A 314 8.34 -2.98 -10.53
C GLY A 314 7.16 -2.10 -10.11
N GLY A 315 6.03 -2.70 -9.76
CA GLY A 315 4.83 -2.01 -9.33
C GLY A 315 5.04 -1.18 -8.05
N TYR A 316 5.74 -1.69 -7.05
CA TYR A 316 6.04 -0.93 -5.84
C TYR A 316 7.03 0.22 -6.07
N VAL A 317 7.98 0.08 -6.99
CA VAL A 317 8.84 1.21 -7.40
C VAL A 317 7.98 2.31 -8.03
N LEU A 318 7.10 1.96 -8.96
CA LEU A 318 6.18 2.91 -9.58
C LEU A 318 5.18 3.50 -8.56
N ALA A 319 4.69 2.69 -7.64
CA ALA A 319 3.79 3.13 -6.56
C ALA A 319 4.41 4.20 -5.67
N GLY A 320 5.71 4.09 -5.37
CA GLY A 320 6.43 5.10 -4.60
C GLY A 320 6.57 6.45 -5.32
N VAL A 321 6.55 6.43 -6.66
CA VAL A 321 6.55 7.66 -7.47
C VAL A 321 5.26 8.47 -7.25
N GLY A 322 4.12 7.82 -6.97
CA GLY A 322 2.83 8.48 -6.78
C GLY A 322 2.86 9.57 -5.68
N PRO A 323 3.10 9.24 -4.40
CA PRO A 323 3.16 10.22 -3.32
C PRO A 323 4.25 11.28 -3.52
N PHE A 324 5.39 10.89 -4.09
CA PHE A 324 6.48 11.83 -4.41
C PHE A 324 6.07 12.86 -5.47
N LEU A 325 5.52 12.41 -6.60
CA LEU A 325 4.99 13.32 -7.62
C LEU A 325 3.88 14.21 -7.08
N THR A 326 2.99 13.64 -6.25
CA THR A 326 1.93 14.42 -5.61
C THR A 326 2.51 15.52 -4.74
N GLY A 327 3.54 15.25 -3.95
CA GLY A 327 4.22 16.25 -3.15
C GLY A 327 4.81 17.39 -3.99
N GLY A 328 5.48 17.06 -5.11
CA GLY A 328 5.98 18.05 -6.05
C GLY A 328 4.88 18.89 -6.72
N VAL A 329 3.76 18.27 -7.09
CA VAL A 329 2.60 18.98 -7.66
C VAL A 329 1.95 19.90 -6.62
N VAL A 330 1.81 19.46 -5.39
CA VAL A 330 1.27 20.27 -4.28
C VAL A 330 2.17 21.46 -3.98
N GLU A 331 3.49 21.29 -4.02
CA GLU A 331 4.46 22.37 -3.80
C GLU A 331 4.43 23.41 -4.93
N LEU A 332 4.25 22.98 -6.18
CA LEU A 332 4.27 23.88 -7.34
C LEU A 332 2.93 24.56 -7.61
N LEU A 333 1.83 23.91 -7.32
CA LEU A 333 0.48 24.39 -7.64
C LEU A 333 -0.32 24.70 -6.37
N SER A 334 -0.82 23.64 -5.73
CA SER A 334 -1.51 23.66 -4.43
C SER A 334 -2.05 22.26 -4.10
N VAL A 335 -2.53 22.06 -2.87
CA VAL A 335 -3.19 20.84 -2.43
C VAL A 335 -4.46 20.52 -3.24
N SER A 336 -5.14 21.54 -3.76
CA SER A 336 -6.34 21.39 -4.63
C SER A 336 -6.07 20.68 -5.97
N ALA A 337 -4.79 20.50 -6.36
CA ALA A 337 -4.43 19.72 -7.53
C ALA A 337 -4.46 18.19 -7.31
N VAL A 338 -4.56 17.71 -6.06
CA VAL A 338 -4.56 16.28 -5.72
C VAL A 338 -5.69 15.50 -6.39
N PRO A 339 -6.97 15.97 -6.41
CA PRO A 339 -8.06 15.30 -7.12
C PRO A 339 -7.78 15.12 -8.61
N THR A 340 -7.22 16.16 -9.25
CA THR A 340 -6.85 16.11 -10.68
C THR A 340 -5.76 15.05 -10.93
N LEU A 341 -4.75 14.98 -10.08
CA LEU A 341 -3.69 13.99 -10.20
C LEU A 341 -4.20 12.56 -9.99
N LEU A 342 -5.08 12.35 -9.01
CA LEU A 342 -5.77 11.07 -8.80
C LEU A 342 -6.58 10.64 -10.03
N THR A 343 -7.24 11.60 -10.69
CA THR A 343 -7.95 11.37 -11.95
C THR A 343 -7.00 10.92 -13.05
N VAL A 344 -5.86 11.61 -13.22
CA VAL A 344 -4.85 11.20 -14.20
C VAL A 344 -4.36 9.77 -13.93
N PHE A 345 -4.06 9.45 -12.68
CA PHE A 345 -3.65 8.08 -12.32
C PHE A 345 -4.74 7.04 -12.60
N ALA A 346 -6.01 7.35 -12.32
CA ALA A 346 -7.13 6.45 -12.59
C ALA A 346 -7.35 6.22 -14.09
N LEU A 347 -7.25 7.28 -14.91
CA LEU A 347 -7.36 7.18 -16.36
C LEU A 347 -6.21 6.36 -16.95
N LEU A 348 -4.97 6.60 -16.49
CA LEU A 348 -3.81 5.81 -16.90
C LEU A 348 -3.96 4.35 -16.45
N TRP A 349 -4.45 4.09 -15.23
CA TRP A 349 -4.74 2.75 -14.77
C TRP A 349 -5.74 2.05 -15.69
N GLY A 350 -6.85 2.72 -16.03
CA GLY A 350 -7.86 2.19 -16.94
C GLY A 350 -7.30 1.86 -18.33
N LEU A 351 -6.49 2.79 -18.89
CA LEU A 351 -5.82 2.58 -20.18
C LEU A 351 -4.91 1.33 -20.14
N PHE A 352 -4.02 1.23 -19.15
CA PHE A 352 -3.11 0.11 -19.03
C PHE A 352 -3.84 -1.21 -18.69
N ALA A 353 -4.96 -1.17 -17.96
CA ALA A 353 -5.77 -2.35 -17.70
C ALA A 353 -6.34 -2.92 -19.02
N VAL A 354 -6.89 -2.08 -19.89
CA VAL A 354 -7.40 -2.50 -21.20
C VAL A 354 -6.26 -2.98 -22.12
N LEU A 355 -5.09 -2.32 -22.07
CA LEU A 355 -3.91 -2.77 -22.82
C LEU A 355 -3.38 -4.12 -22.31
N ALA A 356 -3.39 -4.37 -21.00
CA ALA A 356 -2.99 -5.64 -20.41
C ALA A 356 -3.96 -6.78 -20.79
N GLU A 357 -5.27 -6.50 -20.84
CA GLU A 357 -6.27 -7.49 -21.29
C GLU A 357 -6.03 -7.92 -22.73
N ARG A 358 -5.64 -6.99 -23.61
CA ARG A 358 -5.36 -7.22 -25.04
C ARG A 358 -3.94 -7.71 -25.33
N ALA A 359 -3.04 -7.66 -24.34
CA ALA A 359 -1.67 -8.14 -24.52
C ALA A 359 -1.62 -9.67 -24.43
N GLU A 360 -0.95 -10.29 -25.38
CA GLU A 360 -0.63 -11.74 -25.44
C GLU A 360 0.70 -12.04 -24.75
#